data_ecda5853eca9d3c9e9059506b4d9bfda
#
_entry.id   ecda5853eca9d3c9e9059506b4d9bfda
#
_cell.length_a   1.000
_cell.length_b   1.000
_cell.length_c   1.000
_cell.angle_alpha   90.00
_cell.angle_beta   90.00
_cell.angle_gamma   90.00
#
_symmetry.space_group_name_H-M   'P 1'
#
loop_
_entity.id
_entity.type
_entity.pdbx_description
1 polymer ?
#
loop_
_entity_poly.entity_id
_entity_poly.type
_entity_poly.pdbx_seq_one_letter_code
_entity_poly.pdbx_strand_id
1 'polypeptide(L)'
;MAIEVPTRVTQAPEPLRLVQRFVNTADVEAGLDDLADAAGARRWLRENRLLARGDSLDEAGRELLVDVRETLRRLARANQEASVDAAALRALNEHAARAPLRVELGPGSAELATASTGVQGAIAQLLAIVFTAARDGTWRRLKACRNDACEWVFYDASRNRTGTWCSMAVCGNRHKVRAFRARRSASVA
;
A
#
# COMPACT_ATOMS: atom_id res chain seq x y z
N MET A 1 13.19 0.07 14.05
CA MET A 1 13.95 0.09 12.76
C MET A 1 12.90 -0.02 11.69
N ALA A 2 12.83 0.94 10.75
CA ALA A 2 11.81 0.92 9.71
C ALA A 2 12.02 -0.28 8.76
N ILE A 3 10.92 -0.90 8.32
CA ILE A 3 10.97 -1.98 7.33
C ILE A 3 11.47 -1.37 6.00
N GLU A 4 12.62 -1.84 5.51
CA GLU A 4 13.14 -1.41 4.22
C GLU A 4 12.52 -2.24 3.10
N VAL A 5 11.99 -1.55 2.08
CA VAL A 5 11.54 -2.23 0.85
C VAL A 5 12.75 -2.89 0.21
N PRO A 6 12.76 -4.23 0.05
CA PRO A 6 13.89 -4.91 -0.55
C PRO A 6 14.24 -4.34 -1.92
N THR A 7 15.52 -4.14 -2.22
CA THR A 7 15.99 -3.58 -3.51
C THR A 7 15.50 -4.34 -4.75
N ARG A 8 15.08 -5.59 -4.55
CA ARG A 8 14.48 -6.47 -5.57
C ARG A 8 13.00 -6.18 -5.90
N VAL A 9 12.35 -5.30 -5.12
CA VAL A 9 10.94 -4.94 -5.34
C VAL A 9 10.86 -3.65 -6.15
N THR A 10 10.15 -3.69 -7.27
CA THR A 10 9.96 -2.49 -8.11
C THR A 10 9.15 -1.44 -7.35
N GLN A 11 9.73 -0.25 -7.24
CA GLN A 11 9.14 0.89 -6.56
C GLN A 11 8.27 1.71 -7.52
N ALA A 12 7.17 2.25 -6.99
CA ALA A 12 6.34 3.20 -7.71
C ALA A 12 7.06 4.55 -7.90
N PRO A 13 6.69 5.34 -8.92
CA PRO A 13 7.12 6.73 -9.00
C PRO A 13 6.55 7.55 -7.85
N GLU A 14 7.20 8.67 -7.50
CA GLU A 14 6.62 9.63 -6.57
C GLU A 14 5.42 10.35 -7.21
N PRO A 15 4.39 10.71 -6.42
CA PRO A 15 4.28 10.49 -4.96
C PRO A 15 3.72 9.11 -4.57
N LEU A 16 3.32 8.25 -5.51
CA LEU A 16 2.68 6.95 -5.25
C LEU A 16 3.58 5.98 -4.44
N ARG A 17 4.91 6.18 -4.48
CA ARG A 17 5.85 5.41 -3.66
C ARG A 17 5.58 5.53 -2.16
N LEU A 18 5.10 6.69 -1.70
CA LEU A 18 4.74 6.86 -0.29
C LEU A 18 3.59 5.93 0.11
N VAL A 19 2.57 5.78 -0.74
CA VAL A 19 1.46 4.83 -0.50
C VAL A 19 1.97 3.39 -0.54
N GLN A 20 2.85 3.04 -1.49
CA GLN A 20 3.48 1.72 -1.53
C GLN A 20 4.25 1.41 -0.24
N ARG A 21 5.04 2.36 0.26
CA ARG A 21 5.78 2.22 1.54
C ARG A 21 4.83 2.09 2.71
N PHE A 22 3.75 2.88 2.74
CA PHE A 22 2.73 2.80 3.79
C PHE A 22 2.09 1.41 3.84
N VAL A 23 1.69 0.85 2.72
CA VAL A 23 1.11 -0.50 2.69
C VAL A 23 2.13 -1.55 3.11
N ASN A 24 3.39 -1.37 2.78
CA ASN A 24 4.49 -2.28 3.12
C ASN A 24 5.10 -2.04 4.51
N THR A 25 4.46 -1.25 5.39
CA THR A 25 4.83 -1.18 6.81
C THR A 25 4.59 -2.48 7.57
N ALA A 26 3.88 -3.44 6.98
CA ALA A 26 3.80 -4.81 7.48
C ALA A 26 4.50 -5.76 6.51
N ASP A 27 5.51 -6.47 6.99
CA ASP A 27 6.14 -7.61 6.32
C ASP A 27 5.53 -8.90 6.87
N VAL A 28 4.56 -9.44 6.13
CA VAL A 28 3.81 -10.65 6.53
C VAL A 28 4.75 -11.85 6.65
N GLU A 29 5.73 -11.98 5.75
CA GLU A 29 6.67 -13.11 5.74
C GLU A 29 7.64 -13.07 6.92
N ALA A 30 8.10 -11.88 7.31
CA ALA A 30 9.01 -11.70 8.43
C ALA A 30 8.28 -11.56 9.78
N GLY A 31 6.97 -11.35 9.79
CA GLY A 31 6.18 -11.08 11.00
C GLY A 31 6.53 -9.72 11.63
N LEU A 32 6.97 -8.75 10.81
CA LEU A 32 7.34 -7.41 11.26
C LEU A 32 6.23 -6.41 10.90
N ASP A 33 5.99 -5.43 11.78
CA ASP A 33 5.05 -4.34 11.51
C ASP A 33 5.56 -3.02 12.12
N ASP A 34 5.83 -2.03 11.28
CA ASP A 34 6.21 -0.68 11.72
C ASP A 34 5.08 0.05 12.46
N LEU A 35 3.82 -0.41 12.27
CA LEU A 35 2.63 0.10 12.95
C LEU A 35 2.17 -0.84 14.07
N ALA A 36 3.04 -1.70 14.61
CA ALA A 36 2.70 -2.65 15.68
C ALA A 36 2.16 -1.97 16.94
N ASP A 37 2.62 -0.76 17.24
CA ASP A 37 2.16 0.08 18.34
C ASP A 37 2.03 1.57 17.93
N ALA A 38 1.39 2.37 18.77
CA ALA A 38 1.20 3.80 18.51
C ALA A 38 2.52 4.57 18.40
N ALA A 39 3.59 4.14 19.08
CA ALA A 39 4.90 4.78 19.02
C ALA A 39 5.57 4.51 17.64
N GLY A 40 5.50 3.29 17.15
CA GLY A 40 5.97 2.90 15.81
C GLY A 40 5.22 3.65 14.72
N ALA A 41 3.89 3.65 14.77
CA ALA A 41 3.04 4.37 13.83
C ALA A 41 3.37 5.88 13.80
N ARG A 42 3.50 6.51 14.97
CA ARG A 42 3.89 7.93 15.09
C ARG A 42 5.26 8.20 14.51
N ARG A 43 6.25 7.34 14.77
CA ARG A 43 7.59 7.45 14.20
C ARG A 43 7.55 7.39 12.68
N TRP A 44 6.88 6.37 12.12
CA TRP A 44 6.76 6.19 10.69
C TRP A 44 6.11 7.40 10.00
N LEU A 45 4.99 7.90 10.54
CA LEU A 45 4.31 9.07 9.99
C LEU A 45 5.20 10.33 10.01
N ARG A 46 5.97 10.55 11.09
CA ARG A 46 6.89 11.70 11.21
C ARG A 46 8.06 11.62 10.23
N GLU A 47 8.66 10.46 10.08
CA GLU A 47 9.74 10.20 9.11
C GLU A 47 9.27 10.46 7.67
N ASN A 48 8.00 10.22 7.40
CA ASN A 48 7.39 10.44 6.10
C ASN A 48 6.66 11.80 5.97
N ARG A 49 6.81 12.69 6.96
CA ARG A 49 6.24 14.05 6.99
C ARG A 49 4.71 14.09 6.91
N LEU A 50 4.05 13.02 7.33
CA LEU A 50 2.59 12.90 7.39
C LEU A 50 2.01 13.36 8.74
N LEU A 51 2.85 13.56 9.76
CA LEU A 51 2.44 13.98 11.10
C LEU A 51 3.38 15.07 11.61
N ALA A 52 2.80 16.19 12.08
CA ALA A 52 3.57 17.27 12.64
C ALA A 52 4.22 16.88 13.98
N ARG A 53 5.29 17.61 14.39
CA ARG A 53 6.03 17.30 15.62
C ARG A 53 5.19 17.38 16.90
N GLY A 54 4.21 18.30 16.93
CA GLY A 54 3.31 18.51 18.06
C GLY A 54 2.12 17.57 18.12
N ASP A 55 1.82 16.85 17.02
CA ASP A 55 0.66 15.97 16.97
C ASP A 55 0.90 14.69 17.78
N SER A 56 -0.13 14.28 18.52
CA SER A 56 -0.19 12.98 19.18
C SER A 56 -0.81 11.93 18.25
N LEU A 57 -0.51 10.68 18.52
CA LEU A 57 -1.17 9.52 17.93
C LEU A 57 -1.36 8.49 19.04
N ASP A 58 -2.59 8.15 19.31
CA ASP A 58 -3.02 7.14 20.27
C ASP A 58 -3.29 5.79 19.61
N GLU A 59 -3.74 4.82 20.40
CA GLU A 59 -4.02 3.49 19.89
C GLU A 59 -5.18 3.46 18.89
N ALA A 60 -6.24 4.27 19.12
CA ALA A 60 -7.35 4.38 18.17
C ALA A 60 -6.90 4.94 16.81
N GLY A 61 -6.01 5.93 16.84
CA GLY A 61 -5.38 6.46 15.61
C GLY A 61 -4.50 5.44 14.90
N ARG A 62 -3.78 4.60 15.66
CA ARG A 62 -3.01 3.48 15.09
C ARG A 62 -3.91 2.45 14.43
N GLU A 63 -4.98 2.02 15.09
CA GLU A 63 -5.94 1.06 14.54
C GLU A 63 -6.56 1.57 13.23
N LEU A 64 -6.91 2.85 13.19
CA LEU A 64 -7.42 3.49 11.97
C LEU A 64 -6.38 3.45 10.83
N LEU A 65 -5.10 3.70 11.11
CA LEU A 65 -4.04 3.60 10.10
C LEU A 65 -3.87 2.17 9.59
N VAL A 66 -3.93 1.18 10.49
CA VAL A 66 -3.85 -0.25 10.12
C VAL A 66 -5.03 -0.63 9.22
N ASP A 67 -6.25 -0.18 9.54
CA ASP A 67 -7.44 -0.46 8.73
C ASP A 67 -7.33 0.18 7.33
N VAL A 68 -6.88 1.43 7.23
CA VAL A 68 -6.60 2.08 5.93
C VAL A 68 -5.52 1.32 5.15
N ARG A 69 -4.44 0.89 5.81
CA ARG A 69 -3.36 0.13 5.21
C ARG A 69 -3.87 -1.17 4.59
N GLU A 70 -4.61 -1.97 5.35
CA GLU A 70 -5.12 -3.25 4.87
C GLU A 70 -6.19 -3.07 3.78
N THR A 71 -6.99 -2.02 3.88
CA THR A 71 -7.93 -1.64 2.81
C THR A 71 -7.19 -1.34 1.51
N LEU A 72 -6.10 -0.57 1.55
CA LEU A 72 -5.28 -0.27 0.38
C LEU A 72 -4.56 -1.54 -0.16
N ARG A 73 -4.12 -2.44 0.72
CA ARG A 73 -3.54 -3.74 0.33
C ARG A 73 -4.55 -4.59 -0.43
N ARG A 74 -5.78 -4.68 0.05
CA ARG A 74 -6.88 -5.39 -0.62
C ARG A 74 -7.16 -4.81 -2.02
N LEU A 75 -7.17 -3.48 -2.15
CA LEU A 75 -7.34 -2.83 -3.45
C LEU A 75 -6.14 -3.08 -4.40
N ALA A 76 -4.92 -3.13 -3.88
CA ALA A 76 -3.75 -3.53 -4.66
C ALA A 76 -3.82 -5.01 -5.10
N ARG A 77 -4.42 -5.89 -4.28
CA ARG A 77 -4.71 -7.29 -4.66
C ARG A 77 -5.78 -7.34 -5.77
N ALA A 78 -6.83 -6.54 -5.66
CA ALA A 78 -7.86 -6.43 -6.71
C ALA A 78 -7.26 -5.97 -8.04
N ASN A 79 -6.30 -5.03 -8.03
CA ASN A 79 -5.53 -4.65 -9.23
C ASN A 79 -4.73 -5.83 -9.80
N GLN A 80 -4.18 -6.70 -8.94
CA GLN A 80 -3.45 -7.91 -9.35
C GLN A 80 -4.37 -8.91 -10.05
N GLU A 81 -5.59 -9.06 -9.57
CA GLU A 81 -6.58 -10.02 -10.05
C GLU A 81 -7.44 -9.47 -11.18
N ALA A 82 -7.26 -8.20 -11.55
CA ALA A 82 -8.13 -7.44 -12.44
C ALA A 82 -9.62 -7.53 -12.03
N SER A 83 -9.87 -7.52 -10.73
CA SER A 83 -11.18 -7.64 -10.09
C SER A 83 -11.58 -6.35 -9.38
N VAL A 84 -12.80 -6.34 -8.83
CA VAL A 84 -13.31 -5.23 -8.01
C VAL A 84 -13.61 -5.74 -6.60
N ASP A 85 -12.89 -5.24 -5.61
CA ASP A 85 -13.23 -5.43 -4.20
C ASP A 85 -14.19 -4.32 -3.74
N ALA A 86 -15.49 -4.55 -3.90
CA ALA A 86 -16.51 -3.57 -3.55
C ALA A 86 -16.55 -3.25 -2.04
N ALA A 87 -16.19 -4.20 -1.18
CA ALA A 87 -16.13 -3.97 0.26
C ALA A 87 -14.93 -3.08 0.63
N ALA A 88 -13.76 -3.31 0.05
CA ALA A 88 -12.60 -2.44 0.25
C ALA A 88 -12.84 -1.03 -0.31
N LEU A 89 -13.53 -0.90 -1.45
CA LEU A 89 -13.90 0.41 -1.98
C LEU A 89 -14.86 1.17 -1.04
N ARG A 90 -15.86 0.49 -0.46
CA ARG A 90 -16.76 1.12 0.53
C ARG A 90 -15.97 1.58 1.77
N ALA A 91 -15.13 0.72 2.33
CA ALA A 91 -14.30 1.06 3.49
C ALA A 91 -13.39 2.27 3.20
N LEU A 92 -12.74 2.31 2.02
CA LEU A 92 -11.91 3.45 1.65
C LEU A 92 -12.71 4.75 1.53
N ASN A 93 -13.93 4.69 0.99
CA ASN A 93 -14.83 5.84 0.89
C ASN A 93 -15.30 6.32 2.28
N GLU A 94 -15.51 5.41 3.24
CA GLU A 94 -15.83 5.77 4.62
C GLU A 94 -14.65 6.49 5.31
N HIS A 95 -13.42 6.05 5.07
CA HIS A 95 -12.22 6.76 5.51
C HIS A 95 -12.10 8.14 4.85
N ALA A 96 -12.34 8.23 3.54
CA ALA A 96 -12.31 9.49 2.79
C ALA A 96 -13.33 10.51 3.32
N ALA A 97 -14.53 10.07 3.70
CA ALA A 97 -15.56 10.94 4.27
C ALA A 97 -15.13 11.58 5.62
N ARG A 98 -14.25 10.91 6.38
CA ARG A 98 -13.70 11.40 7.65
C ARG A 98 -12.39 12.17 7.50
N ALA A 99 -11.78 12.16 6.32
CA ALA A 99 -10.52 12.80 6.00
C ALA A 99 -10.70 13.74 4.78
N PRO A 100 -11.47 14.83 4.91
CA PRO A 100 -11.89 15.65 3.78
C PRO A 100 -10.70 16.32 3.10
N LEU A 101 -10.76 16.33 1.77
CA LEU A 101 -9.85 17.03 0.89
C LEU A 101 -10.53 18.24 0.27
N ARG A 102 -9.76 19.30 0.06
CA ARG A 102 -10.18 20.48 -0.70
C ARG A 102 -9.27 20.70 -1.90
N VAL A 103 -9.79 21.34 -2.92
CA VAL A 103 -8.99 21.77 -4.06
C VAL A 103 -8.36 23.11 -3.70
N GLU A 104 -7.04 23.22 -3.83
CA GLU A 104 -6.31 24.48 -3.76
C GLU A 104 -5.83 24.84 -5.17
N LEU A 105 -6.19 26.06 -5.62
CA LEU A 105 -5.80 26.57 -6.93
C LEU A 105 -4.66 27.57 -6.78
N GLY A 106 -3.60 27.35 -7.54
CA GLY A 106 -2.46 28.25 -7.67
C GLY A 106 -2.27 28.72 -9.11
N PRO A 107 -1.31 29.61 -9.40
CA PRO A 107 -1.01 30.04 -10.75
C PRO A 107 -0.55 28.86 -11.64
N GLY A 108 -1.49 28.31 -12.42
CA GLY A 108 -1.23 27.19 -13.34
C GLY A 108 -1.16 25.81 -12.68
N SER A 109 -1.59 25.67 -11.41
CA SER A 109 -1.65 24.40 -10.68
C SER A 109 -2.97 24.22 -9.94
N ALA A 110 -3.33 22.96 -9.69
CA ALA A 110 -4.41 22.56 -8.81
C ALA A 110 -3.94 21.38 -7.98
N GLU A 111 -4.08 21.47 -6.66
CA GLU A 111 -3.64 20.45 -5.74
C GLU A 111 -4.77 20.04 -4.79
N LEU A 112 -4.71 18.82 -4.28
CA LEU A 112 -5.58 18.38 -3.20
C LEU A 112 -4.86 18.60 -1.86
N ALA A 113 -5.46 19.41 -1.01
CA ALA A 113 -4.97 19.72 0.32
C ALA A 113 -5.98 19.27 1.39
N THR A 114 -5.52 19.16 2.62
CA THR A 114 -6.37 18.91 3.79
C THR A 114 -6.20 19.99 4.84
N ALA A 115 -7.31 20.35 5.50
CA ALA A 115 -7.28 21.16 6.73
C ALA A 115 -7.20 20.28 7.98
N SER A 116 -7.38 18.98 7.86
CA SER A 116 -7.28 18.03 8.96
C SER A 116 -5.84 17.89 9.43
N THR A 117 -5.64 17.75 10.73
CA THR A 117 -4.36 17.52 11.40
C THR A 117 -4.31 16.10 11.98
N GLY A 118 -3.19 15.73 12.57
CA GLY A 118 -3.04 14.43 13.19
C GLY A 118 -3.25 13.27 12.21
N VAL A 119 -3.84 12.19 12.70
CA VAL A 119 -4.05 10.96 11.91
C VAL A 119 -4.98 11.18 10.72
N GLN A 120 -6.02 12.00 10.87
CA GLN A 120 -6.93 12.29 9.76
C GLN A 120 -6.24 13.08 8.64
N GLY A 121 -5.36 14.01 9.00
CA GLY A 121 -4.52 14.73 8.04
C GLY A 121 -3.56 13.80 7.30
N ALA A 122 -2.96 12.83 7.98
CA ALA A 122 -2.09 11.82 7.37
C ALA A 122 -2.86 10.94 6.37
N ILE A 123 -4.05 10.46 6.75
CA ILE A 123 -4.93 9.68 5.88
C ILE A 123 -5.35 10.50 4.66
N ALA A 124 -5.76 11.76 4.86
CA ALA A 124 -6.16 12.64 3.75
C ALA A 124 -5.02 12.81 2.72
N GLN A 125 -3.78 13.00 3.19
CA GLN A 125 -2.61 13.11 2.30
C GLN A 125 -2.38 11.82 1.49
N LEU A 126 -2.47 10.64 2.13
CA LEU A 126 -2.36 9.36 1.43
C LEU A 126 -3.48 9.19 0.40
N LEU A 127 -4.71 9.57 0.74
CA LEU A 127 -5.86 9.50 -0.17
C LEU A 127 -5.75 10.48 -1.35
N ALA A 128 -5.17 11.66 -1.16
CA ALA A 128 -4.88 12.59 -2.25
C ALA A 128 -3.92 11.98 -3.28
N ILE A 129 -2.89 11.24 -2.81
CA ILE A 129 -1.97 10.51 -3.69
C ILE A 129 -2.71 9.40 -4.43
N VAL A 130 -3.55 8.61 -3.74
CA VAL A 130 -4.35 7.55 -4.35
C VAL A 130 -5.29 8.12 -5.41
N PHE A 131 -5.95 9.23 -5.13
CA PHE A 131 -6.81 9.92 -6.10
C PHE A 131 -6.04 10.31 -7.37
N THR A 132 -4.89 10.96 -7.21
CA THR A 132 -4.05 11.37 -8.34
C THR A 132 -3.60 10.15 -9.16
N ALA A 133 -3.12 9.10 -8.49
CA ALA A 133 -2.70 7.86 -9.13
C ALA A 133 -3.85 7.10 -9.83
N ALA A 134 -5.07 7.20 -9.30
CA ALA A 134 -6.25 6.64 -9.96
C ALA A 134 -6.60 7.41 -11.24
N ARG A 135 -6.45 8.73 -11.23
CA ARG A 135 -6.72 9.61 -12.37
C ARG A 135 -5.73 9.43 -13.51
N ASP A 136 -4.44 9.28 -13.21
CA ASP A 136 -3.37 9.09 -14.22
C ASP A 136 -3.17 7.62 -14.62
N GLY A 137 -3.89 6.69 -13.97
CA GLY A 137 -3.86 5.26 -14.24
C GLY A 137 -2.67 4.51 -13.63
N THR A 138 -1.81 5.17 -12.85
CA THR A 138 -0.67 4.53 -12.16
C THR A 138 -1.10 3.66 -10.99
N TRP A 139 -2.25 3.97 -10.36
CA TRP A 139 -2.85 3.13 -9.31
C TRP A 139 -3.01 1.67 -9.72
N ARG A 140 -3.48 1.40 -10.95
CA ARG A 140 -3.70 0.04 -11.46
C ARG A 140 -2.41 -0.79 -11.61
N ARG A 141 -1.24 -0.14 -11.54
CA ARG A 141 0.06 -0.79 -11.55
C ARG A 141 0.58 -1.12 -10.15
N LEU A 142 -0.05 -0.58 -9.11
CA LEU A 142 0.26 -0.94 -7.73
C LEU A 142 -0.49 -2.23 -7.40
N LYS A 143 0.25 -3.32 -7.20
CA LYS A 143 -0.26 -4.68 -7.07
C LYS A 143 0.27 -5.36 -5.82
N ALA A 144 -0.52 -6.24 -5.19
CA ALA A 144 -0.02 -7.11 -4.14
C ALA A 144 0.56 -8.41 -4.73
N CYS A 145 1.63 -8.92 -4.17
CA CYS A 145 2.24 -10.19 -4.55
C CYS A 145 1.23 -11.33 -4.40
N ARG A 146 1.11 -12.18 -5.42
CA ARG A 146 0.18 -13.33 -5.41
C ARG A 146 0.59 -14.46 -4.46
N ASN A 147 1.77 -14.37 -3.84
CA ASN A 147 2.16 -15.29 -2.78
C ASN A 147 1.55 -14.85 -1.46
N ASP A 148 0.55 -15.58 -0.96
CA ASP A 148 -0.20 -15.26 0.26
C ASP A 148 0.68 -15.18 1.52
N ALA A 149 1.85 -15.84 1.53
CA ALA A 149 2.82 -15.71 2.61
C ALA A 149 3.70 -14.45 2.49
N CYS A 150 3.56 -13.66 1.42
CA CYS A 150 4.40 -12.49 1.17
C CYS A 150 3.59 -11.20 1.22
N GLU A 151 2.56 -11.08 0.36
CA GLU A 151 1.63 -9.93 0.25
C GLU A 151 2.29 -8.56 0.00
N TRP A 152 3.60 -8.50 -0.27
CA TRP A 152 4.29 -7.25 -0.60
C TRP A 152 3.62 -6.52 -1.76
N VAL A 153 3.37 -5.24 -1.59
CA VAL A 153 2.88 -4.37 -2.65
C VAL A 153 4.06 -3.88 -3.49
N PHE A 154 3.96 -4.06 -4.80
CA PHE A 154 4.97 -3.69 -5.78
C PHE A 154 4.36 -2.90 -6.94
N TYR A 155 5.18 -2.15 -7.65
CA TYR A 155 4.76 -1.43 -8.85
C TYR A 155 5.07 -2.27 -10.09
N ASP A 156 4.03 -2.60 -10.87
CA ASP A 156 4.19 -3.33 -12.12
C ASP A 156 4.60 -2.39 -13.26
N ALA A 157 5.91 -2.24 -13.44
CA ALA A 157 6.49 -1.43 -14.51
C ALA A 157 6.49 -2.13 -15.87
N SER A 158 6.02 -3.38 -15.97
CA SER A 158 6.01 -4.12 -17.22
C SER A 158 5.07 -3.46 -18.25
N ARG A 159 5.44 -3.57 -19.53
CA ARG A 159 4.64 -3.01 -20.63
C ARG A 159 3.21 -3.55 -20.64
N ASN A 160 3.05 -4.84 -20.43
CA ASN A 160 1.77 -5.55 -20.54
C ASN A 160 0.99 -5.59 -19.22
N ARG A 161 1.52 -5.01 -18.14
CA ARG A 161 0.90 -5.00 -16.80
C ARG A 161 0.53 -6.41 -16.28
N THR A 162 1.37 -7.41 -16.59
CA THR A 162 1.17 -8.82 -16.24
C THR A 162 2.02 -9.28 -15.07
N GLY A 163 2.73 -8.36 -14.42
CA GLY A 163 3.54 -8.65 -13.23
C GLY A 163 2.69 -9.29 -12.14
N THR A 164 3.12 -10.43 -11.62
CA THR A 164 2.38 -11.26 -10.65
C THR A 164 3.08 -11.33 -9.30
N TRP A 165 4.39 -11.14 -9.29
CA TRP A 165 5.25 -11.34 -8.12
C TRP A 165 6.01 -10.07 -7.80
N CYS A 166 6.15 -9.76 -6.52
CA CYS A 166 7.00 -8.65 -6.08
C CYS A 166 8.46 -8.83 -6.52
N SER A 167 8.89 -10.09 -6.68
CA SER A 167 10.20 -10.47 -7.23
C SER A 167 10.12 -11.82 -7.92
N MET A 168 10.55 -11.88 -9.20
CA MET A 168 10.67 -13.15 -9.93
C MET A 168 11.73 -14.06 -9.31
N ALA A 169 12.84 -13.50 -8.83
CA ALA A 169 13.94 -14.26 -8.22
C ALA A 169 13.53 -14.93 -6.88
N VAL A 170 12.54 -14.42 -6.19
CA VAL A 170 12.08 -14.96 -4.90
C VAL A 170 10.70 -15.59 -5.05
N CYS A 171 9.64 -14.80 -5.10
CA CYS A 171 8.27 -15.32 -5.09
C CYS A 171 7.92 -16.08 -6.38
N GLY A 172 8.40 -15.61 -7.54
CA GLY A 172 8.25 -16.31 -8.81
C GLY A 172 8.93 -17.67 -8.80
N ASN A 173 10.17 -17.77 -8.33
CA ASN A 173 10.89 -19.05 -8.23
C ASN A 173 10.25 -19.99 -7.20
N ARG A 174 9.82 -19.49 -6.04
CA ARG A 174 9.09 -20.29 -5.05
C ARG A 174 7.83 -20.92 -5.64
N HIS A 175 7.08 -20.14 -6.43
CA HIS A 175 5.89 -20.66 -7.12
C HIS A 175 6.24 -21.75 -8.14
N LYS A 176 7.26 -21.54 -8.98
CA LYS A 176 7.74 -22.56 -9.96
C LYS A 176 8.14 -23.87 -9.28
N VAL A 177 8.88 -23.79 -8.17
CA VAL A 177 9.32 -24.98 -7.42
C VAL A 177 8.11 -25.73 -6.82
N ARG A 178 7.15 -25.02 -6.23
CA ARG A 178 5.92 -25.64 -5.71
C ARG A 178 5.13 -26.35 -6.81
N ALA A 179 4.91 -25.66 -7.95
CA ALA A 179 4.19 -26.20 -9.08
C ALA A 179 4.90 -27.44 -9.69
N PHE A 180 6.23 -27.43 -9.74
CA PHE A 180 7.02 -28.58 -10.20
C PHE A 180 6.86 -29.79 -9.26
N ARG A 181 6.97 -29.58 -7.94
CA ARG A 181 6.80 -30.63 -6.93
C ARG A 181 5.40 -31.24 -6.98
N ALA A 182 4.35 -30.42 -7.08
CA ALA A 182 2.97 -30.89 -7.17
C ALA A 182 2.73 -31.77 -8.41
N ARG A 183 3.29 -31.38 -9.58
CA ARG A 183 3.18 -32.22 -10.79
C ARG A 183 3.88 -33.55 -10.63
N ARG A 184 5.07 -33.58 -10.03
CA ARG A 184 5.78 -34.87 -9.79
C ARG A 184 5.02 -35.79 -8.84
N SER A 185 4.43 -35.27 -7.78
CA SER A 185 3.62 -36.07 -6.85
C SER A 185 2.37 -36.67 -7.53
N ALA A 186 1.73 -35.89 -8.42
CA ALA A 186 0.55 -36.35 -9.17
C ALA A 186 0.88 -37.40 -10.25
N SER A 187 2.14 -37.48 -10.71
CA SER A 187 2.57 -38.46 -11.73
C SER A 187 3.11 -39.77 -11.10
N VAL A 188 3.17 -39.86 -9.79
CA VAL A 188 3.64 -41.08 -9.04
C VAL A 188 2.48 -41.78 -8.33
N ALA A 189 1.29 -41.17 -8.30
CA ALA A 189 0.05 -41.75 -7.79
C ALA A 189 -0.80 -42.29 -8.92
#